data_bc5033e6106997aae479eace9198f257
#
_entry.id   bc5033e6106997aae479eace9198f257
#
_cell.length_a   1.000
_cell.length_b   1.000
_cell.length_c   1.000
_cell.angle_alpha   90.00
_cell.angle_beta   90.00
_cell.angle_gamma   90.00
#
_symmetry.space_group_name_H-M   'P 1'
#
loop_
_entity.id
_entity.type
_entity.pdbx_description
1 polymer ?
#
loop_
_entity_poly.entity_id
_entity_poly.type
_entity_poly.pdbx_seq_one_letter_code
_entity_poly.pdbx_strand_id
1 'polypeptide(L)'
;MKEEELEAQLYDYLRPYYEQGLDAVIVQDMGAFQFIREYFPKMDIHTSTQMTICNRYGAEMMKELGATRVVTAREMSFAEIRDIADHVDIEIESFVHGALCYCYSGQCLLSSMLGGRSGNRGRCAQPCRLPYEVYDAKRKKIACEPFV
;
A
#
# COMPACT_ATOMS: atom_id res chain seq x y z
N MET A 1 2.67 6.44 -10.14
CA MET A 1 2.31 6.23 -11.57
C MET A 1 3.13 7.18 -12.43
N LYS A 2 3.30 6.90 -13.70
CA LYS A 2 3.92 7.85 -14.64
C LYS A 2 2.89 8.88 -15.08
N GLU A 3 3.34 10.08 -15.47
CA GLU A 3 2.45 11.15 -15.89
C GLU A 3 1.54 10.75 -17.06
N GLU A 4 2.08 10.07 -18.07
CA GLU A 4 1.31 9.52 -19.19
C GLU A 4 0.20 8.53 -18.74
N GLU A 5 0.43 7.77 -17.65
CA GLU A 5 -0.58 6.85 -17.10
C GLU A 5 -1.68 7.62 -16.35
N LEU A 6 -1.33 8.74 -15.70
CA LEU A 6 -2.30 9.58 -15.00
C LEU A 6 -3.21 10.31 -15.99
N GLU A 7 -2.61 11.03 -16.94
CA GLU A 7 -3.36 11.89 -17.86
C GLU A 7 -4.15 11.10 -18.91
N ALA A 8 -3.53 10.05 -19.51
CA ALA A 8 -4.13 9.34 -20.62
C ALA A 8 -5.02 8.16 -20.23
N GLN A 9 -4.93 7.65 -19.00
CA GLN A 9 -5.60 6.40 -18.63
C GLN A 9 -6.43 6.49 -17.35
N LEU A 10 -5.96 7.19 -16.31
CA LEU A 10 -6.61 7.15 -15.00
C LEU A 10 -7.98 7.81 -15.00
N TYR A 11 -8.15 8.92 -15.72
CA TYR A 11 -9.42 9.60 -15.82
C TYR A 11 -10.49 8.72 -16.46
N ASP A 12 -10.19 8.19 -17.66
CA ASP A 12 -11.13 7.36 -18.40
C ASP A 12 -11.43 6.04 -17.69
N TYR A 13 -10.45 5.52 -16.93
CA TYR A 13 -10.63 4.33 -16.10
C TYR A 13 -11.54 4.57 -14.90
N LEU A 14 -11.37 5.66 -14.16
CA LEU A 14 -12.13 5.93 -12.95
C LEU A 14 -13.51 6.55 -13.20
N ARG A 15 -13.65 7.32 -14.25
CA ARG A 15 -14.89 8.06 -14.56
C ARG A 15 -16.15 7.19 -14.53
N PRO A 16 -16.23 6.02 -15.21
CA PRO A 16 -17.45 5.22 -15.20
C PRO A 16 -17.81 4.69 -13.80
N TYR A 17 -16.84 4.41 -12.96
CA TYR A 17 -17.07 3.99 -11.57
C TYR A 17 -17.55 5.16 -10.70
N TYR A 18 -16.94 6.32 -10.87
CA TYR A 18 -17.36 7.54 -10.18
C TYR A 18 -18.79 7.94 -10.51
N GLU A 19 -19.17 7.87 -11.80
CA GLU A 19 -20.55 8.16 -12.27
C GLU A 19 -21.56 7.13 -11.74
N GLN A 20 -21.13 5.90 -11.44
CA GLN A 20 -21.95 4.85 -10.82
C GLN A 20 -22.00 4.93 -9.29
N GLY A 21 -21.30 5.89 -8.67
CA GLY A 21 -21.32 6.10 -7.23
C GLY A 21 -20.34 5.21 -6.46
N LEU A 22 -19.14 4.96 -7.01
CA LEU A 22 -18.06 4.33 -6.25
C LEU A 22 -17.75 5.16 -5.00
N ASP A 23 -17.81 4.53 -3.83
CA ASP A 23 -17.65 5.21 -2.54
C ASP A 23 -16.24 5.74 -2.33
N ALA A 24 -15.23 4.90 -2.53
CA ALA A 24 -13.84 5.23 -2.23
C ALA A 24 -12.83 4.50 -3.12
N VAL A 25 -11.60 5.01 -3.13
CA VAL A 25 -10.43 4.35 -3.74
C VAL A 25 -9.28 4.28 -2.76
N ILE A 26 -8.54 3.17 -2.77
CA ILE A 26 -7.30 3.02 -2.01
C ILE A 26 -6.13 3.43 -2.90
N VAL A 27 -5.37 4.43 -2.47
CA VAL A 27 -4.29 5.03 -3.26
C VAL A 27 -2.97 4.92 -2.53
N GLN A 28 -1.91 4.56 -3.24
CA GLN A 28 -0.56 4.51 -2.69
C GLN A 28 0.41 5.53 -3.31
N ASP A 29 0.03 6.18 -4.41
CA ASP A 29 0.86 7.11 -5.17
C ASP A 29 0.36 8.54 -4.98
N MET A 30 1.25 9.45 -4.56
CA MET A 30 0.87 10.85 -4.27
C MET A 30 0.39 11.61 -5.51
N GLY A 31 0.92 11.29 -6.71
CA GLY A 31 0.46 11.90 -7.96
C GLY A 31 -0.97 11.47 -8.29
N ALA A 32 -1.25 10.16 -8.15
CA ALA A 32 -2.62 9.64 -8.31
C ALA A 32 -3.57 10.21 -7.25
N PHE A 33 -3.11 10.38 -6.01
CA PHE A 33 -3.88 11.01 -4.93
C PHE A 33 -4.31 12.42 -5.31
N GLN A 34 -3.36 13.26 -5.71
CA GLN A 34 -3.63 14.65 -6.11
C GLN A 34 -4.54 14.71 -7.34
N PHE A 35 -4.29 13.87 -8.35
CA PHE A 35 -5.10 13.78 -9.55
C PHE A 35 -6.57 13.43 -9.23
N ILE A 36 -6.80 12.42 -8.38
CA ILE A 36 -8.15 12.00 -8.00
C ILE A 36 -8.86 13.12 -7.24
N ARG A 37 -8.18 13.81 -6.34
CA ARG A 37 -8.72 14.96 -5.62
C ARG A 37 -9.21 16.07 -6.56
N GLU A 38 -8.45 16.32 -7.61
CA GLU A 38 -8.75 17.38 -8.58
C GLU A 38 -9.93 17.02 -9.49
N TYR A 39 -9.92 15.80 -10.05
CA TYR A 39 -10.88 15.41 -11.08
C TYR A 39 -12.11 14.67 -10.54
N PHE A 40 -12.04 14.10 -9.33
CA PHE A 40 -13.12 13.33 -8.69
C PHE A 40 -13.40 13.82 -7.26
N PRO A 41 -13.82 15.07 -7.06
CA PRO A 41 -13.85 15.72 -5.74
C PRO A 41 -14.84 15.13 -4.74
N LYS A 42 -15.76 14.28 -5.17
CA LYS A 42 -16.72 13.58 -4.29
C LYS A 42 -16.30 12.14 -3.95
N MET A 43 -15.17 11.68 -4.49
CA MET A 43 -14.67 10.34 -4.23
C MET A 43 -13.82 10.36 -2.96
N ASP A 44 -14.14 9.50 -2.01
CA ASP A 44 -13.32 9.32 -0.84
C ASP A 44 -11.97 8.66 -1.18
N ILE A 45 -10.91 9.14 -0.55
CA ILE A 45 -9.57 8.61 -0.77
C ILE A 45 -9.06 7.99 0.53
N HIS A 46 -8.77 6.69 0.47
CA HIS A 46 -8.11 5.95 1.53
C HIS A 46 -6.64 5.78 1.20
N THR A 47 -5.74 6.12 2.12
CA THR A 47 -4.32 5.89 1.89
C THR A 47 -4.01 4.40 2.01
N SER A 48 -3.26 3.86 1.06
CA SER A 48 -2.80 2.47 1.14
C SER A 48 -1.79 2.27 2.26
N THR A 49 -1.74 1.07 2.85
CA THR A 49 -0.63 0.64 3.72
C THR A 49 0.74 0.82 3.06
N GLN A 50 0.79 0.81 1.73
CA GLN A 50 2.03 1.03 0.95
C GLN A 50 2.50 2.49 0.94
N MET A 51 1.71 3.44 1.42
CA MET A 51 2.16 4.81 1.67
C MET A 51 2.99 4.92 2.96
N THR A 52 3.07 3.85 3.75
CA THR A 52 3.91 3.77 4.94
C THR A 52 3.55 4.83 6.01
N ILE A 53 2.26 5.03 6.23
CA ILE A 53 1.81 5.92 7.30
C ILE A 53 1.97 5.19 8.63
N CYS A 54 2.96 5.61 9.43
CA CYS A 54 3.39 4.92 10.65
C CYS A 54 3.40 5.82 11.90
N ASN A 55 2.81 7.00 11.84
CA ASN A 55 2.68 7.90 12.98
C ASN A 55 1.58 8.94 12.75
N ARG A 56 1.21 9.66 13.83
CA ARG A 56 0.15 10.67 13.79
C ARG A 56 0.45 11.84 12.84
N TYR A 57 1.70 12.26 12.71
CA TYR A 57 2.05 13.38 11.83
C TYR A 57 1.83 13.02 10.34
N GLY A 58 2.14 11.77 9.95
CA GLY A 58 1.82 11.29 8.63
C GLY A 58 0.31 11.18 8.40
N ALA A 59 -0.45 10.71 9.40
CA ALA A 59 -1.90 10.62 9.33
C ALA A 59 -2.56 12.02 9.24
N GLU A 60 -2.08 12.97 10.02
CA GLU A 60 -2.53 14.36 10.00
C GLU A 60 -2.28 15.02 8.64
N MET A 61 -1.08 14.84 8.09
CA MET A 61 -0.75 15.34 6.75
C MET A 61 -1.68 14.74 5.67
N MET A 62 -1.98 13.44 5.74
CA MET A 62 -2.91 12.81 4.79
C MET A 62 -4.33 13.35 4.93
N LYS A 63 -4.79 13.58 6.17
CA LYS A 63 -6.07 14.24 6.44
C LYS A 63 -6.12 15.64 5.83
N GLU A 64 -5.10 16.45 6.05
CA GLU A 64 -4.99 17.82 5.50
C GLU A 64 -5.00 17.81 3.95
N LEU A 65 -4.36 16.82 3.35
CA LEU A 65 -4.42 16.58 1.91
C LEU A 65 -5.78 16.05 1.45
N GLY A 66 -6.65 15.61 2.38
CA GLY A 66 -8.05 15.22 2.16
C GLY A 66 -8.26 13.71 2.00
N ALA A 67 -7.42 12.89 2.58
CA ALA A 67 -7.77 11.50 2.82
C ALA A 67 -8.88 11.41 3.86
N THR A 68 -9.81 10.48 3.66
CA THR A 68 -10.88 10.18 4.61
C THR A 68 -10.54 8.99 5.51
N ARG A 69 -9.62 8.13 5.07
CA ARG A 69 -9.14 6.97 5.84
C ARG A 69 -7.65 6.74 5.62
N VAL A 70 -6.98 6.33 6.70
CA VAL A 70 -5.60 5.85 6.66
C VAL A 70 -5.57 4.33 6.89
N VAL A 71 -5.04 3.57 5.92
CA VAL A 71 -4.66 2.18 6.15
C VAL A 71 -3.23 2.19 6.70
N THR A 72 -3.09 1.84 7.97
CA THR A 72 -1.80 1.94 8.68
C THR A 72 -0.72 1.03 8.11
N ALA A 73 0.53 1.41 8.29
CA ALA A 73 1.65 0.52 8.04
C ALA A 73 1.56 -0.71 8.95
N ARG A 74 1.96 -1.86 8.44
CA ARG A 74 1.87 -3.15 9.16
C ARG A 74 2.84 -3.28 10.33
N GLU A 75 3.83 -2.41 10.37
CA GLU A 75 4.88 -2.37 11.39
C GLU A 75 4.43 -1.70 12.68
N MET A 76 3.26 -1.06 12.69
CA MET A 76 2.76 -0.32 13.83
C MET A 76 2.26 -1.23 14.95
N SER A 77 2.61 -0.85 16.18
CA SER A 77 2.02 -1.40 17.39
C SER A 77 0.62 -0.84 17.67
N PHE A 78 -0.14 -1.52 18.51
CA PHE A 78 -1.45 -0.99 18.95
C PHE A 78 -1.37 0.35 19.68
N ALA A 79 -0.25 0.63 20.37
CA ALA A 79 -0.04 1.89 21.05
C ALA A 79 0.12 3.05 20.04
N GLU A 80 0.86 2.83 18.95
CA GLU A 80 1.04 3.81 17.88
C GLU A 80 -0.26 4.05 17.09
N ILE A 81 -1.02 2.99 16.82
CA ILE A 81 -2.35 3.10 16.18
C ILE A 81 -3.30 3.92 17.07
N ARG A 82 -3.27 3.67 18.38
CA ARG A 82 -4.07 4.43 19.36
C ARG A 82 -3.65 5.89 19.40
N ASP A 83 -2.34 6.19 19.34
CA ASP A 83 -1.87 7.58 19.29
C ASP A 83 -2.43 8.34 18.08
N ILE A 84 -2.56 7.69 16.92
CA ILE A 84 -3.25 8.28 15.77
C ILE A 84 -4.73 8.52 16.11
N ALA A 85 -5.43 7.50 16.62
CA ALA A 85 -6.85 7.59 16.92
C ALA A 85 -7.21 8.66 17.94
N ASP A 86 -6.34 8.87 18.93
CA ASP A 86 -6.57 9.83 19.99
C ASP A 86 -6.30 11.29 19.57
N HIS A 87 -5.51 11.52 18.50
CA HIS A 87 -5.06 12.85 18.11
C HIS A 87 -5.50 13.30 16.72
N VAL A 88 -5.84 12.39 15.83
CA VAL A 88 -6.22 12.71 14.45
C VAL A 88 -7.62 12.19 14.17
N ASP A 89 -8.54 13.11 13.87
CA ASP A 89 -9.91 12.78 13.49
C ASP A 89 -9.95 12.31 12.02
N ILE A 90 -9.56 11.07 11.81
CA ILE A 90 -9.55 10.35 10.52
C ILE A 90 -9.91 8.88 10.75
N GLU A 91 -10.57 8.24 9.81
CA GLU A 91 -10.81 6.82 9.89
C GLU A 91 -9.51 6.02 9.80
N ILE A 92 -9.40 4.98 10.62
CA ILE A 92 -8.22 4.11 10.67
C ILE A 92 -8.61 2.69 10.27
N GLU A 93 -7.87 2.13 9.35
CA GLU A 93 -7.94 0.71 8.98
C GLU A 93 -6.61 0.04 9.27
N SER A 94 -6.65 -1.15 9.88
CA SER A 94 -5.45 -1.93 10.21
C SER A 94 -5.67 -3.41 9.95
N PHE A 95 -4.62 -4.11 9.52
CA PHE A 95 -4.67 -5.56 9.32
C PHE A 95 -4.63 -6.28 10.67
N VAL A 96 -5.63 -7.10 10.93
CA VAL A 96 -5.73 -7.91 12.15
C VAL A 96 -5.51 -9.41 11.88
N HIS A 97 -5.56 -9.84 10.62
CA HIS A 97 -5.33 -11.21 10.20
C HIS A 97 -4.79 -11.26 8.77
N GLY A 98 -3.99 -12.28 8.48
CA GLY A 98 -3.45 -12.54 7.14
C GLY A 98 -1.94 -12.71 7.10
N ALA A 99 -1.40 -12.85 5.89
CA ALA A 99 0.03 -13.01 5.67
C ALA A 99 0.76 -11.68 5.82
N LEU A 100 1.50 -11.52 6.92
CA LEU A 100 2.34 -10.35 7.15
C LEU A 100 3.51 -10.33 6.14
N CYS A 101 3.79 -9.18 5.54
CA CYS A 101 4.94 -9.02 4.66
C CYS A 101 6.26 -9.04 5.46
N TYR A 102 7.30 -9.66 4.88
CA TYR A 102 8.65 -9.60 5.44
C TYR A 102 9.27 -8.22 5.30
N CYS A 103 8.99 -7.56 4.19
CA CYS A 103 9.54 -6.26 3.87
C CYS A 103 8.69 -5.16 4.50
N TYR A 104 9.35 -4.04 4.77
CA TYR A 104 8.68 -2.82 5.18
C TYR A 104 7.57 -2.42 4.21
N SER A 105 6.47 -1.86 4.73
CA SER A 105 5.32 -1.45 3.93
C SER A 105 5.75 -0.51 2.80
N GLY A 106 5.30 -0.78 1.57
CA GLY A 106 5.63 0.02 0.38
C GLY A 106 7.05 -0.14 -0.19
N GLN A 107 7.98 -0.83 0.49
CA GLN A 107 9.39 -0.88 0.11
C GLN A 107 9.83 -2.18 -0.58
N CYS A 108 8.91 -3.12 -0.80
CA CYS A 108 9.25 -4.43 -1.34
C CYS A 108 9.43 -4.41 -2.85
N LEU A 109 10.60 -4.82 -3.33
CA LEU A 109 10.92 -4.99 -4.75
C LEU A 109 11.01 -6.46 -5.18
N LEU A 110 10.90 -7.43 -4.25
CA LEU A 110 11.19 -8.85 -4.53
C LEU A 110 10.37 -9.40 -5.71
N SER A 111 9.07 -9.21 -5.70
CA SER A 111 8.18 -9.70 -6.76
C SER A 111 8.40 -8.98 -8.10
N SER A 112 8.83 -7.72 -8.08
CA SER A 112 9.21 -6.98 -9.28
C SER A 112 10.48 -7.52 -9.90
N MET A 113 11.48 -7.80 -9.07
CA MET A 113 12.80 -8.28 -9.53
C MET A 113 12.76 -9.72 -10.05
N LEU A 114 12.02 -10.60 -9.38
CA LEU A 114 11.96 -12.03 -9.77
C LEU A 114 10.98 -12.32 -10.91
N GLY A 115 9.93 -11.53 -11.07
CA GLY A 115 8.87 -11.87 -12.04
C GLY A 115 8.21 -10.66 -12.71
N GLY A 116 8.76 -9.45 -12.60
CA GLY A 116 8.21 -8.22 -13.20
C GLY A 116 6.84 -7.80 -12.61
N ARG A 117 6.42 -8.39 -11.48
CA ARG A 117 5.12 -8.14 -10.85
C ARG A 117 5.27 -7.25 -9.63
N SER A 118 5.05 -5.96 -9.81
CA SER A 118 5.20 -4.98 -8.73
C SER A 118 4.12 -5.12 -7.65
N GLY A 119 4.55 -5.25 -6.39
CA GLY A 119 3.68 -5.20 -5.22
C GLY A 119 3.01 -3.83 -5.06
N ASN A 120 3.74 -2.76 -5.36
CA ASN A 120 3.22 -1.39 -5.31
C ASN A 120 2.18 -1.07 -6.39
N ARG A 121 2.01 -1.97 -7.36
CA ARG A 121 0.95 -1.92 -8.37
C ARG A 121 -0.13 -2.99 -8.14
N GLY A 122 -0.26 -3.52 -6.93
CA GLY A 122 -1.23 -4.55 -6.57
C GLY A 122 -0.99 -5.93 -7.21
N ARG A 123 0.20 -6.18 -7.81
CA ARG A 123 0.49 -7.37 -8.62
C ARG A 123 1.47 -8.35 -7.97
N CYS A 124 1.69 -8.23 -6.66
CA CYS A 124 2.62 -9.09 -5.93
C CYS A 124 2.26 -10.58 -6.09
N ALA A 125 3.23 -11.38 -6.57
CA ALA A 125 3.10 -12.83 -6.69
C ALA A 125 3.45 -13.58 -5.40
N GLN A 126 3.78 -12.87 -4.32
CA GLN A 126 4.18 -13.43 -3.03
C GLN A 126 5.38 -14.42 -3.10
N PRO A 127 6.45 -14.12 -3.84
CA PRO A 127 7.58 -15.05 -3.96
C PRO A 127 8.22 -15.37 -2.61
N CYS A 128 8.17 -14.44 -1.64
CA CYS A 128 8.66 -14.67 -0.27
C CYS A 128 7.95 -15.81 0.49
N ARG A 129 6.84 -16.33 -0.04
CA ARG A 129 6.08 -17.46 0.53
C ARG A 129 6.41 -18.80 -0.10
N LEU A 130 7.25 -18.81 -1.13
CA LEU A 130 7.71 -20.04 -1.77
C LEU A 130 8.81 -20.69 -0.93
N PRO A 131 8.94 -22.02 -0.98
CA PRO A 131 10.06 -22.71 -0.35
C PRO A 131 11.36 -22.39 -1.10
N TYR A 132 12.40 -22.08 -0.35
CA TYR A 132 13.75 -21.80 -0.87
C TYR A 132 14.75 -22.78 -0.28
N GLU A 133 15.68 -23.22 -1.09
CA GLU A 133 16.84 -23.98 -0.66
C GLU A 133 18.04 -23.04 -0.48
N VAL A 134 18.75 -23.18 0.63
CA VAL A 134 19.94 -22.38 0.92
C VAL A 134 21.19 -23.17 0.59
N TYR A 135 22.07 -22.55 -0.18
CA TYR A 135 23.33 -23.11 -0.61
C TYR A 135 24.51 -22.22 -0.15
N ASP A 136 25.64 -22.84 0.20
CA ASP A 136 26.90 -22.11 0.43
C ASP A 136 27.55 -21.63 -0.89
N ALA A 137 28.64 -20.89 -0.77
CA ALA A 137 29.40 -20.40 -1.93
C ALA A 137 29.96 -21.55 -2.82
N LYS A 138 30.06 -22.77 -2.31
CA LYS A 138 30.51 -23.96 -3.03
C LYS A 138 29.32 -24.76 -3.58
N ARG A 139 28.11 -24.20 -3.56
CA ARG A 139 26.86 -24.85 -3.98
C ARG A 139 26.51 -26.12 -3.18
N LYS A 140 26.99 -26.22 -1.95
CA LYS A 140 26.57 -27.27 -1.03
C LYS A 140 25.30 -26.81 -0.30
N LYS A 141 24.26 -27.63 -0.30
CA LYS A 141 22.99 -27.34 0.37
C LYS A 141 23.22 -27.27 1.89
N ILE A 142 22.82 -26.17 2.50
CA ILE A 142 22.98 -25.90 3.93
C ILE A 142 21.69 -26.19 4.68
N ALA A 143 20.53 -25.78 4.14
CA ALA A 143 19.23 -25.96 4.78
C ALA A 143 18.14 -26.26 3.73
N CYS A 144 17.11 -26.95 4.17
CA CYS A 144 15.99 -27.43 3.32
C CYS A 144 14.62 -27.13 3.96
N GLU A 145 14.55 -26.23 4.93
CA GLU A 145 13.28 -25.87 5.52
C GLU A 145 12.72 -24.59 4.90
N PRO A 146 11.41 -24.53 4.67
CA PRO A 146 10.81 -23.29 4.23
C PRO A 146 11.02 -22.22 5.31
N PHE A 147 11.51 -21.04 4.91
CA PHE A 147 11.46 -19.87 5.75
C PHE A 147 9.99 -19.45 5.86
N VAL A 148 9.34 -19.87 6.92
CA VAL A 148 7.94 -19.51 7.23
C VAL A 148 7.96 -18.42 8.29
#